data_aa531af59002263e388a80a66a0e0935
#
_entry.id   aa531af59002263e388a80a66a0e0935
#
_cell.length_a   1.000
_cell.length_b   1.000
_cell.length_c   1.000
_cell.angle_alpha   90.00
_cell.angle_beta   90.00
_cell.angle_gamma   90.00
#
_symmetry.space_group_name_H-M   'P 1'
#
loop_
_entity.id
_entity.type
_entity.pdbx_description
1 polymer ?
#
loop_
_entity_poly.entity_id
_entity_poly.type
_entity_poly.pdbx_seq_one_letter_code
_entity_poly.pdbx_strand_id
1 'polypeptide(L)'
;MKRKAVLLFVILGIKTVGYSQDFAIKTNGLYWATTTLNIGVEKAISNQVTLEADVAYNPWTFREDKKMHLLLVQPEMKYWLCEKYEGHFVGIHLHGAQFYGGFGSKLYDGYLAGGGVTYGYDWILSPHWNLEAAIGVGYAHLWYKQSPNLPCIKCQEKKNENYIGPTKAALSLVYIF
;
A
#
# COMPACT_ATOMS: atom_id res chain seq x y z
N MET A 1 -7.19 5.96 30.64
CA MET A 1 -8.55 5.75 30.11
C MET A 1 -8.97 6.71 28.98
N LYS A 2 -8.21 7.76 28.62
CA LYS A 2 -8.61 8.77 27.59
C LYS A 2 -8.26 8.39 26.12
N ARG A 3 -7.38 7.41 25.88
CA ARG A 3 -6.96 7.02 24.52
C ARG A 3 -7.91 6.07 23.78
N LYS A 4 -8.77 5.34 24.50
CA LYS A 4 -9.75 4.42 23.90
C LYS A 4 -11.01 5.13 23.37
N ALA A 5 -11.31 6.33 23.87
CA ALA A 5 -12.47 7.10 23.43
C ALA A 5 -12.28 7.77 22.07
N VAL A 6 -11.04 8.10 21.68
CA VAL A 6 -10.75 8.76 20.40
C VAL A 6 -10.91 7.79 19.22
N LEU A 7 -10.57 6.52 19.42
CA LEU A 7 -10.73 5.49 18.36
C LEU A 7 -12.20 5.17 18.08
N LEU A 8 -13.05 5.25 19.09
CA LEU A 8 -14.50 4.99 18.97
C LEU A 8 -15.23 6.12 18.23
N PHE A 9 -14.74 7.36 18.35
CA PHE A 9 -15.37 8.53 17.71
C PHE A 9 -15.10 8.56 16.19
N VAL A 10 -13.98 8.02 15.73
CA VAL A 10 -13.66 7.93 14.28
C VAL A 10 -14.57 6.92 13.57
N ILE A 11 -15.01 5.87 14.28
CA ILE A 11 -15.90 4.83 13.70
C ILE A 11 -17.38 5.30 13.70
N LEU A 12 -17.80 6.18 14.59
CA LEU A 12 -19.20 6.68 14.65
C LEU A 12 -19.51 7.85 13.69
N GLY A 13 -18.48 8.49 13.13
CA GLY A 13 -18.64 9.63 12.21
C GLY A 13 -19.02 9.29 10.76
N ILE A 14 -19.15 8.00 10.41
CA ILE A 14 -19.42 7.55 9.04
C ILE A 14 -20.93 7.34 8.76
N LYS A 15 -21.79 7.76 9.64
CA LYS A 15 -23.24 7.72 9.36
C LYS A 15 -23.70 9.10 8.90
N THR A 16 -23.73 9.29 7.64
CA THR A 16 -24.71 9.99 6.80
C THR A 16 -24.02 10.49 5.55
N VAL A 17 -24.35 9.96 4.40
CA VAL A 17 -24.76 10.73 3.22
C VAL A 17 -25.25 9.74 2.19
N GLY A 18 -26.29 10.11 1.54
CA GLY A 18 -27.14 9.37 0.65
C GLY A 18 -26.47 8.44 -0.38
N TYR A 19 -27.25 7.53 -0.87
CA TYR A 19 -26.99 6.53 -1.88
C TYR A 19 -26.15 7.01 -3.08
N SER A 20 -24.86 7.08 -2.88
CA SER A 20 -23.85 7.14 -3.90
C SER A 20 -22.79 6.14 -3.49
N GLN A 21 -22.48 5.17 -4.33
CA GLN A 21 -21.37 4.23 -4.17
C GLN A 21 -20.06 5.01 -4.35
N ASP A 22 -19.75 5.88 -3.39
CA ASP A 22 -18.63 6.81 -3.48
C ASP A 22 -17.43 6.39 -2.64
N PHE A 23 -17.60 5.34 -1.82
CA PHE A 23 -16.56 4.89 -0.91
C PHE A 23 -16.36 3.38 -1.00
N ALA A 24 -15.12 2.96 -1.07
CA ALA A 24 -14.75 1.56 -1.07
C ALA A 24 -13.62 1.27 -0.08
N ILE A 25 -13.62 0.06 0.46
CA ILE A 25 -12.53 -0.51 1.23
C ILE A 25 -11.99 -1.71 0.47
N LYS A 26 -10.68 -1.86 0.44
CA LYS A 26 -10.02 -2.95 -0.29
C LYS A 26 -8.91 -3.61 0.52
N THR A 27 -8.61 -4.83 0.11
CA THR A 27 -7.46 -5.58 0.63
C THR A 27 -6.79 -6.33 -0.51
N ASN A 28 -5.47 -6.26 -0.57
CA ASN A 28 -4.65 -6.87 -1.60
C ASN A 28 -4.20 -8.27 -1.17
N GLY A 29 -4.67 -9.29 -1.90
CA GLY A 29 -4.35 -10.70 -1.65
C GLY A 29 -2.88 -11.06 -1.86
N LEU A 30 -2.15 -10.33 -2.72
CA LEU A 30 -0.71 -10.57 -2.91
C LEU A 30 0.09 -10.24 -1.65
N TYR A 31 -0.32 -9.23 -0.88
CA TYR A 31 0.29 -8.95 0.42
C TYR A 31 0.01 -10.04 1.45
N TRP A 32 -1.15 -10.66 1.39
CA TRP A 32 -1.49 -11.79 2.28
C TRP A 32 -0.59 -13.00 2.02
N ALA A 33 -0.22 -13.25 0.75
CA ALA A 33 0.73 -14.32 0.42
C ALA A 33 2.10 -14.13 1.09
N THR A 34 2.46 -12.88 1.41
CA THR A 34 3.68 -12.53 2.17
C THR A 34 3.40 -12.23 3.64
N THR A 35 2.22 -12.62 4.15
CA THR A 35 1.77 -12.36 5.53
C THR A 35 1.79 -10.88 5.93
N THR A 36 1.69 -9.97 4.96
CA THR A 36 1.67 -8.53 5.16
C THR A 36 0.22 -8.05 5.32
N LEU A 37 -0.09 -7.49 6.48
CA LEU A 37 -1.39 -6.87 6.73
C LEU A 37 -1.53 -5.64 5.84
N ASN A 38 -2.69 -5.49 5.19
CA ASN A 38 -2.93 -4.33 4.33
C ASN A 38 -4.40 -3.95 4.31
N ILE A 39 -4.63 -2.67 4.11
CA ILE A 39 -5.95 -2.08 3.91
C ILE A 39 -5.82 -0.88 2.99
N GLY A 40 -6.73 -0.77 2.05
CA GLY A 40 -6.91 0.39 1.19
C GLY A 40 -8.28 1.01 1.40
N VAL A 41 -8.33 2.31 1.25
CA VAL A 41 -9.57 3.08 1.20
C VAL A 41 -9.60 3.88 -0.09
N GLU A 42 -10.73 3.88 -0.76
CA GLU A 42 -10.91 4.60 -2.01
C GLU A 42 -12.19 5.42 -1.97
N LYS A 43 -12.10 6.66 -2.43
CA LYS A 43 -13.22 7.60 -2.50
C LYS A 43 -13.38 8.14 -3.91
N ALA A 44 -14.59 8.06 -4.44
CA ALA A 44 -14.93 8.71 -5.69
C ALA A 44 -15.03 10.23 -5.50
N ILE A 45 -14.37 10.95 -6.38
CA ILE A 45 -14.39 12.42 -6.46
C ILE A 45 -15.32 12.85 -7.60
N SER A 46 -15.42 12.02 -8.64
CA SER A 46 -16.33 12.19 -9.76
C SER A 46 -16.73 10.82 -10.33
N ASN A 47 -17.55 10.81 -11.37
CA ASN A 47 -17.95 9.56 -12.04
C ASN A 47 -16.79 8.79 -12.69
N GLN A 48 -15.66 9.44 -12.89
CA GLN A 48 -14.50 8.84 -13.54
C GLN A 48 -13.19 9.01 -12.76
N VAL A 49 -13.22 9.67 -11.58
CA VAL A 49 -12.00 9.92 -10.80
C VAL A 49 -12.20 9.45 -9.38
N THR A 50 -11.26 8.63 -8.90
CA THR A 50 -11.21 8.20 -7.51
C THR A 50 -9.85 8.51 -6.90
N LEU A 51 -9.83 8.72 -5.59
CA LEU A 51 -8.62 8.82 -4.78
C LEU A 51 -8.55 7.62 -3.84
N GLU A 52 -7.42 6.95 -3.87
CA GLU A 52 -7.11 5.78 -3.07
C GLU A 52 -5.96 6.06 -2.12
N ALA A 53 -5.95 5.41 -0.98
CA ALA A 53 -4.83 5.36 -0.07
C ALA A 53 -4.69 3.95 0.49
N ASP A 54 -3.58 3.30 0.15
CA ASP A 54 -3.23 1.97 0.65
C ASP A 54 -2.19 2.06 1.76
N VAL A 55 -2.36 1.24 2.78
CA VAL A 55 -1.38 1.03 3.85
C VAL A 55 -1.09 -0.46 3.96
N ALA A 56 0.18 -0.82 3.97
CA ALA A 56 0.62 -2.19 4.21
C ALA A 56 1.64 -2.22 5.35
N TYR A 57 1.48 -3.19 6.25
CA TYR A 57 2.31 -3.33 7.43
C TYR A 57 2.71 -4.78 7.65
N ASN A 58 4.02 -5.02 7.72
CA ASN A 58 4.59 -6.31 8.03
C ASN A 58 5.45 -6.21 9.29
N PRO A 59 4.96 -6.71 10.45
CA PRO A 59 5.68 -6.64 11.72
C PRO A 59 6.53 -7.89 12.02
N TRP A 60 6.60 -8.85 11.12
CA TRP A 60 7.07 -10.19 11.45
C TRP A 60 8.59 -10.30 11.56
N THR A 61 9.03 -11.00 12.59
CA THR A 61 10.41 -11.47 12.74
C THR A 61 10.39 -12.99 12.60
N PHE A 62 10.96 -13.50 11.51
CA PHE A 62 11.05 -14.93 11.27
C PHE A 62 12.25 -15.52 12.02
N ARG A 63 12.19 -16.82 12.31
CA ARG A 63 13.28 -17.57 12.98
C ARG A 63 14.60 -17.44 12.18
N GLU A 64 15.73 -17.49 12.89
CA GLU A 64 17.09 -17.47 12.32
C GLU A 64 17.46 -16.19 11.56
N ASP A 65 17.53 -15.05 12.27
CA ASP A 65 18.05 -13.76 11.78
C ASP A 65 17.36 -13.15 10.54
N LYS A 66 16.19 -13.68 10.17
CA LYS A 66 15.35 -13.10 9.11
C LYS A 66 14.34 -12.15 9.72
N LYS A 67 14.63 -10.86 9.66
CA LYS A 67 13.71 -9.79 10.08
C LYS A 67 13.15 -9.14 8.83
N MET A 68 11.84 -8.92 8.81
CA MET A 68 11.17 -8.20 7.74
C MET A 68 10.10 -7.31 8.34
N HIS A 69 10.47 -6.07 8.61
CA HIS A 69 9.52 -5.04 9.00
C HIS A 69 9.32 -4.11 7.81
N LEU A 70 8.09 -3.91 7.42
CA LEU A 70 7.72 -3.01 6.34
C LEU A 70 6.51 -2.19 6.76
N LEU A 71 6.60 -0.89 6.58
CA LEU A 71 5.45 0.01 6.57
C LEU A 71 5.45 0.72 5.23
N LEU A 72 4.41 0.51 4.43
CA LEU A 72 4.20 1.14 3.14
C LEU A 72 2.93 1.98 3.20
N VAL A 73 3.00 3.18 2.64
CA VAL A 73 1.84 4.05 2.38
C VAL A 73 1.88 4.43 0.90
N GLN A 74 0.75 4.26 0.22
CA GLN A 74 0.65 4.45 -1.22
C GLN A 74 -0.65 5.16 -1.59
N PRO A 75 -0.66 6.50 -1.63
CA PRO A 75 -1.76 7.26 -2.22
C PRO A 75 -1.74 7.16 -3.75
N GLU A 76 -2.92 7.06 -4.34
CA GLU A 76 -3.13 6.98 -5.78
C GLU A 76 -4.35 7.78 -6.22
N MET A 77 -4.26 8.40 -7.38
CA MET A 77 -5.39 8.97 -8.09
C MET A 77 -5.64 8.12 -9.34
N LYS A 78 -6.86 7.61 -9.49
CA LYS A 78 -7.28 6.78 -10.62
C LYS A 78 -8.23 7.53 -11.52
N TYR A 79 -8.05 7.35 -12.82
CA TYR A 79 -8.99 7.76 -13.85
C TYR A 79 -9.57 6.52 -14.52
N TRP A 80 -10.89 6.38 -14.44
CA TRP A 80 -11.66 5.27 -14.99
C TRP A 80 -12.08 5.57 -16.42
N LEU A 81 -11.90 4.60 -17.33
CA LEU A 81 -12.24 4.78 -18.73
C LEU A 81 -13.74 4.71 -18.98
N CYS A 82 -14.48 4.03 -18.10
CA CYS A 82 -15.94 3.96 -18.10
C CYS A 82 -16.50 4.73 -16.90
N GLU A 83 -17.05 4.03 -15.93
CA GLU A 83 -17.52 4.61 -14.66
C GLU A 83 -16.61 4.17 -13.51
N LYS A 84 -16.66 4.91 -12.40
CA LYS A 84 -15.92 4.56 -11.20
C LYS A 84 -16.23 3.12 -10.75
N TYR A 85 -15.18 2.40 -10.33
CA TYR A 85 -15.24 1.01 -9.88
C TYR A 85 -15.68 0.01 -10.96
N GLU A 86 -15.53 0.34 -12.25
CA GLU A 86 -15.88 -0.54 -13.35
C GLU A 86 -14.87 -0.49 -14.49
N GLY A 87 -14.37 -1.66 -14.87
CA GLY A 87 -13.53 -1.83 -16.06
C GLY A 87 -12.11 -1.30 -15.92
N HIS A 88 -11.61 -0.73 -16.98
CA HIS A 88 -10.22 -0.27 -17.06
C HIS A 88 -10.00 1.07 -16.37
N PHE A 89 -8.87 1.18 -15.69
CA PHE A 89 -8.40 2.46 -15.15
C PHE A 89 -6.92 2.67 -15.38
N VAL A 90 -6.52 3.91 -15.37
CA VAL A 90 -5.13 4.36 -15.29
C VAL A 90 -4.96 5.20 -14.04
N GLY A 91 -3.82 5.11 -13.37
CA GLY A 91 -3.59 5.83 -12.13
C GLY A 91 -2.20 6.46 -12.08
N ILE A 92 -2.09 7.45 -11.20
CA ILE A 92 -0.81 8.02 -10.78
C ILE A 92 -0.70 7.78 -9.29
N HIS A 93 0.34 7.09 -8.85
CA HIS A 93 0.58 6.82 -7.44
C HIS A 93 1.89 7.42 -6.95
N LEU A 94 1.88 7.81 -5.68
CA LEU A 94 3.08 8.03 -4.89
C LEU A 94 3.23 6.86 -3.92
N HIS A 95 4.44 6.60 -3.49
CA HIS A 95 4.67 5.60 -2.46
C HIS A 95 5.81 6.01 -1.55
N GLY A 96 5.65 5.71 -0.29
CA GLY A 96 6.68 5.84 0.72
C GLY A 96 6.70 4.61 1.61
N ALA A 97 7.89 4.08 1.87
CA ALA A 97 8.01 2.95 2.77
C ALA A 97 9.20 3.09 3.70
N GLN A 98 9.03 2.56 4.90
CA GLN A 98 10.09 2.27 5.83
C GLN A 98 10.28 0.76 5.84
N PHE A 99 11.53 0.32 5.70
CA PHE A 99 11.86 -1.10 5.77
C PHE A 99 13.03 -1.33 6.71
N TYR A 100 12.93 -2.41 7.46
CA TYR A 100 14.01 -2.93 8.28
C TYR A 100 14.03 -4.45 8.08
N GLY A 101 15.10 -4.95 7.51
CA GLY A 101 15.17 -6.37 7.22
C GLY A 101 16.56 -6.84 6.84
N GLY A 102 16.75 -8.15 6.91
CA GLY A 102 17.99 -8.77 6.51
C GLY A 102 17.81 -10.22 6.12
N PHE A 103 18.58 -10.62 5.14
CA PHE A 103 18.70 -12.02 4.75
C PHE A 103 20.17 -12.43 4.90
N GLY A 104 20.45 -13.35 5.85
CA GLY A 104 21.81 -13.83 6.10
C GLY A 104 22.66 -12.84 6.89
N SER A 105 23.83 -12.50 6.36
CA SER A 105 24.87 -11.74 7.08
C SER A 105 24.74 -10.21 7.02
N LYS A 106 23.71 -9.67 6.37
CA LYS A 106 23.52 -8.22 6.18
C LYS A 106 22.14 -7.78 6.63
N LEU A 107 22.11 -6.67 7.37
CA LEU A 107 20.91 -5.96 7.78
C LEU A 107 20.78 -4.66 6.98
N TYR A 108 19.57 -4.38 6.52
CA TYR A 108 19.20 -3.17 5.81
C TYR A 108 18.15 -2.42 6.62
N ASP A 109 18.40 -1.15 6.86
CA ASP A 109 17.49 -0.24 7.54
C ASP A 109 17.39 1.03 6.72
N GLY A 110 16.19 1.36 6.26
CA GLY A 110 16.05 2.49 5.37
C GLY A 110 14.63 2.90 5.05
N TYR A 111 14.58 3.89 4.18
CA TYR A 111 13.35 4.45 3.65
C TYR A 111 13.42 4.45 2.13
N LEU A 112 12.28 4.39 1.50
CA LEU A 112 12.14 4.69 0.09
C LEU A 112 10.97 5.66 -0.13
N ALA A 113 11.09 6.46 -1.16
CA ALA A 113 10.00 7.31 -1.64
C ALA A 113 10.07 7.39 -3.15
N GLY A 114 8.92 7.45 -3.76
CA GLY A 114 8.83 7.48 -5.21
C GLY A 114 7.41 7.70 -5.72
N GLY A 115 7.25 7.46 -7.01
CA GLY A 115 5.97 7.54 -7.67
C GLY A 115 5.99 6.82 -9.00
N GLY A 116 4.81 6.59 -9.54
CA GLY A 116 4.67 5.87 -10.79
C GLY A 116 3.29 5.99 -11.38
N VAL A 117 3.10 5.22 -12.43
CA VAL A 117 1.82 5.07 -13.12
C VAL A 117 1.30 3.67 -12.95
N THR A 118 0.00 3.52 -12.84
CA THR A 118 -0.71 2.25 -12.69
C THR A 118 -1.65 2.05 -13.85
N TYR A 119 -1.81 0.80 -14.24
CA TYR A 119 -2.90 0.35 -15.08
C TYR A 119 -3.58 -0.82 -14.39
N GLY A 120 -4.89 -0.85 -14.44
CA GLY A 120 -5.66 -1.92 -13.82
C GLY A 120 -7.01 -2.15 -14.46
N TYR A 121 -7.65 -3.20 -13.96
CA TYR A 121 -8.99 -3.59 -14.35
C TYR A 121 -9.78 -4.04 -13.10
N ASP A 122 -11.03 -3.63 -13.04
CA ASP A 122 -11.95 -3.97 -11.97
C ASP A 122 -13.12 -4.79 -12.54
N TRP A 123 -13.32 -6.00 -11.98
CA TRP A 123 -14.42 -6.90 -12.29
C TRP A 123 -15.52 -6.78 -11.24
N ILE A 124 -16.71 -6.44 -11.66
CA ILE A 124 -17.90 -6.44 -10.80
C ILE A 124 -18.30 -7.90 -10.53
N LEU A 125 -18.18 -8.34 -9.27
CA LEU A 125 -18.60 -9.67 -8.84
C LEU A 125 -20.04 -9.67 -8.32
N SER A 126 -20.44 -8.58 -7.67
CA SER A 126 -21.77 -8.37 -7.12
C SER A 126 -22.03 -6.87 -6.88
N PRO A 127 -23.23 -6.45 -6.46
CA PRO A 127 -23.54 -5.03 -6.23
C PRO A 127 -22.59 -4.28 -5.28
N HIS A 128 -21.90 -5.01 -4.38
CA HIS A 128 -21.00 -4.43 -3.39
C HIS A 128 -19.59 -5.00 -3.46
N TRP A 129 -19.32 -6.02 -4.27
CA TRP A 129 -18.04 -6.69 -4.31
C TRP A 129 -17.42 -6.66 -5.69
N ASN A 130 -16.19 -6.18 -5.76
CA ASN A 130 -15.38 -6.19 -6.96
C ASN A 130 -14.06 -6.92 -6.71
N LEU A 131 -13.45 -7.38 -7.81
CA LEU A 131 -12.09 -7.88 -7.86
C LEU A 131 -11.28 -6.94 -8.73
N GLU A 132 -10.26 -6.31 -8.17
CA GLU A 132 -9.36 -5.40 -8.88
C GLU A 132 -8.00 -6.06 -9.10
N ALA A 133 -7.51 -6.01 -10.34
CA ALA A 133 -6.11 -6.33 -10.65
C ALA A 133 -5.41 -5.09 -11.18
N ALA A 134 -4.23 -4.78 -10.61
CA ALA A 134 -3.45 -3.62 -10.99
C ALA A 134 -1.95 -3.91 -11.04
N ILE A 135 -1.27 -3.27 -11.98
CA ILE A 135 0.19 -3.26 -12.09
C ILE A 135 0.66 -1.82 -12.28
N GLY A 136 1.73 -1.45 -11.59
CA GLY A 136 2.32 -0.13 -11.68
C GLY A 136 3.82 -0.19 -11.91
N VAL A 137 4.29 0.77 -12.68
CA VAL A 137 5.73 0.99 -12.91
C VAL A 137 6.08 2.43 -12.52
N GLY A 138 7.28 2.62 -12.03
CA GLY A 138 7.68 3.94 -11.56
C GLY A 138 9.12 4.01 -11.14
N TYR A 139 9.40 5.09 -10.45
CA TYR A 139 10.71 5.44 -9.90
C TYR A 139 10.61 5.48 -8.38
N ALA A 140 11.64 4.97 -7.71
CA ALA A 140 11.84 5.11 -6.28
C ALA A 140 13.28 5.45 -5.96
N HIS A 141 13.47 6.34 -4.99
CA HIS A 141 14.77 6.63 -4.41
C HIS A 141 14.83 5.95 -3.04
N LEU A 142 15.93 5.21 -2.80
CA LEU A 142 16.16 4.46 -1.58
C LEU A 142 17.29 5.10 -0.79
N TRP A 143 17.04 5.35 0.49
CA TRP A 143 18.03 5.75 1.48
C TRP A 143 18.16 4.64 2.51
N TYR A 144 19.27 3.94 2.56
CA TYR A 144 19.42 2.86 3.51
C TYR A 144 20.82 2.76 4.12
N LYS A 145 20.86 2.16 5.28
CA LYS A 145 22.08 1.77 5.97
C LYS A 145 22.24 0.26 5.86
N GLN A 146 23.42 -0.15 5.45
CA GLN A 146 23.80 -1.55 5.44
C GLN A 146 24.75 -1.81 6.61
N SER A 147 24.44 -2.81 7.43
CA SER A 147 25.31 -3.26 8.52
C SER A 147 25.50 -4.77 8.44
N PRO A 148 26.69 -5.29 8.79
CA PRO A 148 26.86 -6.72 8.99
C PRO A 148 26.02 -7.17 10.20
N ASN A 149 25.56 -8.40 10.18
CA ASN A 149 24.72 -8.99 11.24
C ASN A 149 25.48 -9.24 12.56
N LEU A 150 26.72 -8.76 12.68
CA LEU A 150 27.54 -8.78 13.88
C LEU A 150 27.39 -7.44 14.62
N PRO A 151 27.50 -7.41 15.95
CA PRO A 151 27.33 -6.19 16.75
C PRO A 151 28.53 -5.22 16.56
N CYS A 152 28.64 -4.63 15.40
CA CYS A 152 29.65 -3.62 15.08
C CYS A 152 28.98 -2.29 14.75
N ILE A 153 28.92 -1.37 15.73
CA ILE A 153 28.31 -0.05 15.59
C ILE A 153 29.04 0.84 14.58
N LYS A 154 30.30 0.60 14.33
CA LYS A 154 31.15 1.38 13.40
C LYS A 154 31.10 0.91 11.94
N CYS A 155 30.44 -0.21 11.64
CA CYS A 155 30.44 -0.82 10.30
C CYS A 155 29.18 -0.48 9.49
N GLN A 156 28.48 0.62 9.80
CA GLN A 156 27.29 1.05 9.05
C GLN A 156 27.72 1.90 7.85
N GLU A 157 27.45 1.41 6.65
CA GLU A 157 27.57 2.17 5.41
C GLU A 157 26.22 2.76 5.01
N LYS A 158 26.18 4.06 4.80
CA LYS A 158 25.03 4.73 4.21
C LYS A 158 25.10 4.61 2.70
N LYS A 159 24.00 4.16 2.07
CA LYS A 159 23.89 4.02 0.62
C LYS A 159 22.60 4.66 0.13
N ASN A 160 22.68 5.22 -1.06
CA ASN A 160 21.54 5.74 -1.79
C ASN A 160 21.49 5.04 -3.14
N GLU A 161 20.30 4.60 -3.54
CA GLU A 161 20.10 3.94 -4.82
C GLU A 161 18.84 4.46 -5.50
N ASN A 162 18.89 4.50 -6.82
CA ASN A 162 17.74 4.82 -7.67
C ASN A 162 17.20 3.52 -8.25
N TYR A 163 15.92 3.34 -8.19
CA TYR A 163 15.22 2.18 -8.72
C TYR A 163 14.20 2.63 -9.76
N ILE A 164 14.19 1.97 -10.91
CA ILE A 164 13.16 2.09 -11.94
C ILE A 164 12.65 0.69 -12.23
N GLY A 165 11.33 0.49 -12.10
CA GLY A 165 10.73 -0.82 -12.31
C GLY A 165 9.32 -0.93 -11.74
N PRO A 166 8.81 -2.16 -11.52
CA PRO A 166 7.51 -2.38 -10.90
C PRO A 166 7.43 -1.76 -9.50
N THR A 167 6.44 -0.89 -9.27
CA THR A 167 6.23 -0.18 -7.99
C THR A 167 4.89 -0.53 -7.34
N LYS A 168 3.98 -1.14 -8.09
CA LYS A 168 2.69 -1.64 -7.59
C LYS A 168 2.35 -2.96 -8.27
N ALA A 169 1.87 -3.92 -7.49
CA ALA A 169 1.20 -5.12 -7.96
C ALA A 169 0.06 -5.42 -6.99
N ALA A 170 -1.15 -5.53 -7.50
CA ALA A 170 -2.32 -5.76 -6.66
C ALA A 170 -3.28 -6.76 -7.33
N LEU A 171 -3.82 -7.63 -6.50
CA LEU A 171 -5.01 -8.41 -6.77
C LEU A 171 -5.91 -8.22 -5.54
N SER A 172 -6.82 -7.27 -5.61
CA SER A 172 -7.55 -6.77 -4.44
C SER A 172 -9.00 -7.16 -4.48
N LEU A 173 -9.51 -7.57 -3.33
CA LEU A 173 -10.94 -7.65 -3.10
C LEU A 173 -11.42 -6.28 -2.61
N VAL A 174 -12.45 -5.74 -3.27
CA VAL A 174 -12.97 -4.39 -3.05
C VAL A 174 -14.42 -4.51 -2.57
N TYR A 175 -14.74 -3.81 -1.49
CA TYR A 175 -16.10 -3.67 -1.00
C TYR A 175 -16.56 -2.22 -1.14
N ILE A 176 -17.67 -2.01 -1.85
CA ILE A 176 -18.25 -0.70 -2.17
C ILE A 176 -19.49 -0.49 -1.31
N PHE A 177 -19.53 0.67 -0.65
CA PHE A 177 -20.63 1.04 0.26
C PHE A 177 -21.76 1.74 -0.47
#